data_cfc63c832f771655255cb4408421b7c4
#
_entry.id   cfc63c832f771655255cb4408421b7c4
#
_cell.length_a   1.000
_cell.length_b   1.000
_cell.length_c   1.000
_cell.angle_alpha   90.00
_cell.angle_beta   90.00
_cell.angle_gamma   90.00
#
_symmetry.space_group_name_H-M   'P 1'
#
loop_
_entity.id
_entity.type
_entity.pdbx_description
1 polymer ?
#
loop_
_entity_poly.entity_id
_entity_poly.type
_entity_poly.pdbx_seq_one_letter_code
_entity_poly.pdbx_strand_id
1 'polypeptide(L)'
;AIRRQRQMCIRDSIFAISNHYQFFGENVAMKRNFSSKRNAIYNTILSTTTHPSAHWIYEQLKPDYPDLSLGTVYRNISLFKNEGKVSVVCNVNGEERIDGNTSPHTHFVCNCCGRVIDVADDGSKSSESLALLNKGFTIESKLVIYYGKCSDCCNN
;
A
#
# COMPACT_ATOMS: atom_id res chain seq x y z
N ALA A 1 37.04 8.30 40.12
CA ALA A 1 36.92 7.36 39.00
C ALA A 1 35.60 7.66 38.20
N ILE A 2 35.73 8.39 37.12
CA ILE A 2 34.60 8.78 36.26
C ILE A 2 34.49 7.72 35.17
N ARG A 3 33.40 6.93 35.19
CA ARG A 3 33.07 5.98 34.10
C ARG A 3 32.63 6.77 32.87
N ARG A 4 33.47 6.81 31.84
CA ARG A 4 33.08 7.22 30.48
C ARG A 4 32.11 6.18 29.90
N GLN A 5 30.84 6.54 29.77
CA GLN A 5 29.93 5.82 28.87
C GLN A 5 30.36 6.05 27.42
N ARG A 6 30.80 4.98 26.76
CA ARG A 6 31.01 5.00 25.30
C ARG A 6 29.63 5.01 24.63
N GLN A 7 29.29 6.13 24.02
CA GLN A 7 28.24 6.16 23.00
C GLN A 7 28.69 5.29 21.82
N MET A 8 28.07 4.13 21.67
CA MET A 8 28.18 3.33 20.45
C MET A 8 27.45 4.08 19.33
N CYS A 9 28.19 4.62 18.39
CA CYS A 9 27.63 5.19 17.17
C CYS A 9 26.94 4.09 16.37
N ILE A 10 25.69 4.34 15.98
CA ILE A 10 24.84 3.50 15.11
C ILE A 10 25.46 3.30 13.71
N ARG A 11 26.61 3.91 13.44
CA ARG A 11 27.30 3.87 12.14
C ARG A 11 27.89 2.52 11.78
N ASP A 12 28.17 1.65 12.76
CA ASP A 12 28.83 0.37 12.49
C ASP A 12 27.86 -0.77 12.15
N SER A 13 26.53 -0.56 12.37
CA SER A 13 25.51 -1.57 12.07
C SER A 13 25.05 -1.55 10.60
N ILE A 14 25.28 -0.45 9.87
CA ILE A 14 24.84 -0.32 8.46
C ILE A 14 25.82 -1.02 7.50
N PHE A 15 27.08 -1.17 7.90
CA PHE A 15 28.09 -1.82 7.05
C PHE A 15 28.02 -3.35 7.06
N ALA A 16 27.42 -3.95 8.08
CA ALA A 16 27.27 -5.40 8.18
C ALA A 16 26.10 -5.97 7.36
N ILE A 17 25.12 -5.15 6.99
CA ILE A 17 23.95 -5.58 6.22
C ILE A 17 24.24 -5.55 4.70
N SER A 18 25.17 -4.71 4.27
CA SER A 18 25.52 -4.55 2.84
C SER A 18 26.29 -5.73 2.25
N ASN A 19 26.96 -6.56 3.07
CA ASN A 19 27.81 -7.65 2.57
C ASN A 19 27.11 -9.03 2.51
N HIS A 20 25.85 -9.13 2.92
CA HIS A 20 25.10 -10.42 2.88
C HIS A 20 24.21 -10.59 1.64
N TYR A 21 24.11 -9.54 0.80
CA TYR A 21 23.30 -9.58 -0.43
C TYR A 21 24.08 -9.84 -1.72
N GLN A 22 25.41 -10.04 -1.64
CA GLN A 22 26.26 -10.18 -2.84
C GLN A 22 26.56 -11.62 -3.26
N PHE A 23 25.94 -12.65 -2.65
CA PHE A 23 26.30 -14.05 -2.98
C PHE A 23 25.15 -14.94 -3.47
N PHE A 24 24.03 -14.36 -3.92
CA PHE A 24 23.03 -15.10 -4.70
C PHE A 24 22.70 -14.37 -6.00
N GLY A 25 23.75 -14.23 -6.81
CA GLY A 25 23.60 -13.81 -8.20
C GLY A 25 23.46 -15.03 -9.09
N GLU A 26 22.29 -15.66 -9.13
CA GLU A 26 21.81 -16.33 -10.32
C GLU A 26 20.31 -16.05 -10.42
N ASN A 27 19.96 -15.24 -11.43
CA ASN A 27 18.62 -14.98 -11.88
C ASN A 27 17.92 -16.29 -12.28
N VAL A 28 17.42 -17.04 -11.32
CA VAL A 28 16.29 -17.90 -11.57
C VAL A 28 15.07 -16.97 -11.58
N ALA A 29 14.86 -16.30 -12.71
CA ALA A 29 13.55 -15.79 -13.06
C ALA A 29 12.63 -17.01 -13.07
N MET A 30 12.07 -17.36 -11.91
CA MET A 30 10.93 -18.27 -11.83
C MET A 30 9.92 -17.68 -12.80
N LYS A 31 9.74 -18.33 -13.95
CA LYS A 31 8.63 -18.11 -14.88
C LYS A 31 7.37 -18.41 -14.07
N ARG A 32 6.89 -17.40 -13.33
CA ARG A 32 5.63 -17.49 -12.58
C ARG A 32 4.57 -17.68 -13.65
N ASN A 33 4.01 -18.89 -13.73
CA ASN A 33 2.89 -19.17 -14.60
C ASN A 33 1.84 -18.07 -14.40
N PHE A 34 1.62 -17.30 -15.44
CA PHE A 34 0.65 -16.22 -15.47
C PHE A 34 -0.72 -16.88 -15.35
N SER A 35 -1.26 -16.95 -14.17
CA SER A 35 -2.59 -17.50 -13.94
C SER A 35 -3.62 -16.48 -14.44
N SER A 36 -4.59 -16.91 -15.26
CA SER A 36 -5.71 -16.08 -15.69
C SER A 36 -6.42 -15.42 -14.52
N LYS A 37 -6.58 -16.15 -13.41
CA LYS A 37 -7.16 -15.64 -12.16
C LYS A 37 -6.36 -14.49 -11.55
N ARG A 38 -5.01 -14.56 -11.58
CA ARG A 38 -4.15 -13.48 -11.07
C ARG A 38 -4.36 -12.20 -11.87
N ASN A 39 -4.38 -12.30 -13.19
CA ASN A 39 -4.63 -11.16 -14.05
C ASN A 39 -6.02 -10.59 -13.85
N ALA A 40 -7.04 -11.44 -13.73
CA ALA A 40 -8.41 -11.00 -13.47
C ALA A 40 -8.49 -10.22 -12.15
N ILE A 41 -7.90 -10.72 -11.06
CA ILE A 41 -7.85 -10.04 -9.76
C ILE A 41 -7.16 -8.66 -9.90
N TYR A 42 -6.01 -8.61 -10.55
CA TYR A 42 -5.28 -7.36 -10.72
C TYR A 42 -6.06 -6.35 -11.57
N ASN A 43 -6.62 -6.78 -12.70
CA ASN A 43 -7.42 -5.92 -13.56
C ASN A 43 -8.68 -5.42 -12.86
N THR A 44 -9.32 -6.24 -12.03
CA THR A 44 -10.47 -5.83 -11.22
C THR A 44 -10.11 -4.72 -10.25
N ILE A 45 -8.92 -4.79 -9.61
CA ILE A 45 -8.44 -3.70 -8.74
C ILE A 45 -8.24 -2.42 -9.56
N LEU A 46 -7.60 -2.52 -10.73
CA LEU A 46 -7.30 -1.35 -11.56
C LEU A 46 -8.54 -0.73 -12.24
N SER A 47 -9.62 -1.49 -12.40
CA SER A 47 -10.83 -1.03 -13.09
C SER A 47 -11.74 -0.17 -12.22
N THR A 48 -11.42 0.02 -10.94
CA THR A 48 -12.26 0.78 -10.02
C THR A 48 -11.46 1.74 -9.16
N THR A 49 -12.08 2.88 -8.84
CA THR A 49 -11.59 3.89 -7.90
C THR A 49 -12.27 3.80 -6.52
N THR A 50 -13.02 2.71 -6.27
CA THR A 50 -13.77 2.55 -5.02
C THR A 50 -12.94 1.93 -3.89
N HIS A 51 -11.66 1.65 -4.13
CA HIS A 51 -10.77 0.99 -3.18
C HIS A 51 -11.37 -0.33 -2.67
N PRO A 52 -11.44 -1.37 -3.54
CA PRO A 52 -12.17 -2.59 -3.25
C PRO A 52 -11.54 -3.37 -2.10
N SER A 53 -12.36 -4.12 -1.36
CA SER A 53 -11.86 -5.17 -0.45
C SER A 53 -11.61 -6.48 -1.19
N ALA A 54 -10.88 -7.40 -0.57
CA ALA A 54 -10.67 -8.74 -1.11
C ALA A 54 -11.99 -9.49 -1.32
N HIS A 55 -12.96 -9.29 -0.43
CA HIS A 55 -14.28 -9.90 -0.53
C HIS A 55 -15.04 -9.35 -1.73
N TRP A 56 -15.06 -8.04 -1.93
CA TRP A 56 -15.68 -7.42 -3.09
C TRP A 56 -15.07 -7.93 -4.40
N ILE A 57 -13.74 -8.00 -4.51
CA ILE A 57 -13.05 -8.53 -5.69
C ILE A 57 -13.45 -9.98 -5.96
N TYR A 58 -13.55 -10.80 -4.91
CA TYR A 58 -14.00 -12.18 -5.00
C TYR A 58 -15.42 -12.27 -5.56
N GLU A 59 -16.34 -11.47 -5.06
CA GLU A 59 -17.75 -11.46 -5.52
C GLU A 59 -17.85 -11.04 -6.99
N GLN A 60 -17.09 -10.04 -7.41
CA GLN A 60 -17.08 -9.61 -8.82
C GLN A 60 -16.60 -10.70 -9.77
N LEU A 61 -15.58 -11.47 -9.35
CA LEU A 61 -14.96 -12.48 -10.21
C LEU A 61 -15.61 -13.88 -10.13
N LYS A 62 -16.38 -14.14 -9.10
CA LYS A 62 -16.97 -15.47 -8.86
C LYS A 62 -17.86 -15.99 -10.00
N PRO A 63 -18.66 -15.16 -10.68
CA PRO A 63 -19.45 -15.60 -11.84
C PRO A 63 -18.60 -16.15 -13.00
N ASP A 64 -17.48 -15.46 -13.30
CA ASP A 64 -16.61 -15.83 -14.42
C ASP A 64 -15.58 -16.90 -14.04
N TYR A 65 -15.26 -17.01 -12.76
CA TYR A 65 -14.29 -17.96 -12.19
C TYR A 65 -14.92 -18.79 -11.06
N PRO A 66 -15.81 -19.77 -11.37
CA PRO A 66 -16.54 -20.52 -10.35
C PRO A 66 -15.64 -21.28 -9.36
N ASP A 67 -14.42 -21.63 -9.77
CA ASP A 67 -13.41 -22.30 -8.95
C ASP A 67 -12.45 -21.34 -8.21
N LEU A 68 -12.71 -20.02 -8.27
CA LEU A 68 -11.99 -19.02 -7.48
C LEU A 68 -12.36 -19.16 -6.01
N SER A 69 -11.38 -19.16 -5.14
CA SER A 69 -11.57 -19.08 -3.69
C SER A 69 -11.15 -17.71 -3.15
N LEU A 70 -11.79 -17.25 -2.09
CA LEU A 70 -11.43 -16.02 -1.40
C LEU A 70 -9.95 -16.04 -0.91
N GLY A 71 -9.48 -17.21 -0.44
CA GLY A 71 -8.08 -17.38 -0.08
C GLY A 71 -7.10 -17.20 -1.26
N THR A 72 -7.55 -17.48 -2.50
CA THR A 72 -6.75 -17.20 -3.70
C THR A 72 -6.67 -15.69 -3.96
N VAL A 73 -7.76 -14.95 -3.73
CA VAL A 73 -7.77 -13.49 -3.85
C VAL A 73 -6.79 -12.86 -2.85
N TYR A 74 -6.89 -13.22 -1.57
CA TYR A 74 -5.98 -12.71 -0.53
C TYR A 74 -4.50 -12.99 -0.84
N ARG A 75 -4.16 -14.23 -1.28
CA ARG A 75 -2.78 -14.55 -1.65
C ARG A 75 -2.25 -13.71 -2.81
N ASN A 76 -3.09 -13.43 -3.81
CA ASN A 76 -2.68 -12.59 -4.93
C ASN A 76 -2.57 -11.12 -4.54
N ILE A 77 -3.47 -10.58 -3.73
CA ILE A 77 -3.35 -9.22 -3.18
C ILE A 77 -2.05 -9.08 -2.37
N SER A 78 -1.73 -10.04 -1.49
CA SER A 78 -0.47 -10.05 -0.75
C SER A 78 0.76 -10.05 -1.67
N LEU A 79 0.70 -10.81 -2.76
CA LEU A 79 1.75 -10.81 -3.77
C LEU A 79 1.89 -9.44 -4.45
N PHE A 80 0.78 -8.81 -4.85
CA PHE A 80 0.79 -7.49 -5.48
C PHE A 80 1.29 -6.40 -4.54
N LYS A 81 0.94 -6.47 -3.25
CA LYS A 81 1.49 -5.60 -2.20
C LYS A 81 3.01 -5.74 -2.12
N ASN A 82 3.54 -6.95 -2.07
CA ASN A 82 4.98 -7.23 -2.03
C ASN A 82 5.71 -6.79 -3.31
N GLU A 83 5.02 -6.80 -4.46
CA GLU A 83 5.55 -6.33 -5.73
C GLU A 83 5.38 -4.80 -5.92
N GLY A 84 4.80 -4.09 -4.95
CA GLY A 84 4.53 -2.65 -5.03
C GLY A 84 3.50 -2.25 -6.09
N LYS A 85 2.68 -3.20 -6.55
CA LYS A 85 1.66 -2.99 -7.59
C LYS A 85 0.34 -2.46 -7.06
N VAL A 86 0.08 -2.66 -5.78
CA VAL A 86 -1.08 -2.14 -5.08
C VAL A 86 -0.66 -1.71 -3.68
N SER A 87 -1.42 -0.79 -3.09
CA SER A 87 -1.25 -0.36 -1.71
C SER A 87 -2.50 -0.64 -0.88
N VAL A 88 -2.38 -0.58 0.45
CA VAL A 88 -3.50 -0.57 1.38
C VAL A 88 -3.68 0.84 1.89
N VAL A 89 -4.85 1.40 1.69
CA VAL A 89 -5.19 2.74 2.17
C VAL A 89 -5.53 2.71 3.66
N CYS A 90 -6.50 1.88 4.02
CA CYS A 90 -7.01 1.81 5.38
C CYS A 90 -7.72 0.46 5.62
N ASN A 91 -8.20 0.26 6.85
CA ASN A 91 -9.10 -0.83 7.20
C ASN A 91 -10.48 -0.25 7.51
N VAL A 92 -11.53 -0.79 6.89
CA VAL A 92 -12.92 -0.43 7.14
C VAL A 92 -13.69 -1.69 7.47
N ASN A 93 -14.26 -1.74 8.67
CA ASN A 93 -15.04 -2.89 9.16
C ASN A 93 -14.27 -4.23 9.14
N GLY A 94 -12.97 -4.19 9.39
CA GLY A 94 -12.13 -5.39 9.38
C GLY A 94 -11.58 -5.78 7.99
N GLU A 95 -11.92 -5.05 6.93
CA GLU A 95 -11.46 -5.30 5.56
C GLU A 95 -10.45 -4.24 5.10
N GLU A 96 -9.31 -4.69 4.57
CA GLU A 96 -8.35 -3.81 3.91
C GLU A 96 -8.98 -3.20 2.64
N ARG A 97 -8.80 -1.90 2.45
CA ARG A 97 -9.19 -1.17 1.25
C ARG A 97 -7.98 -1.02 0.36
N ILE A 98 -8.06 -1.61 -0.83
CA ILE A 98 -6.95 -1.79 -1.76
C ILE A 98 -6.97 -0.67 -2.80
N ASP A 99 -5.80 -0.10 -3.04
CA ASP A 99 -5.59 0.89 -4.09
C ASP A 99 -4.67 0.35 -5.18
N GLY A 100 -5.09 0.46 -6.41
CA GLY A 100 -4.30 0.14 -7.61
C GLY A 100 -3.38 1.29 -8.03
N ASN A 101 -3.62 2.52 -7.55
CA ASN A 101 -2.75 3.66 -7.81
C ASN A 101 -1.71 3.77 -6.69
N THR A 102 -0.48 3.40 -6.99
CA THR A 102 0.62 3.45 -6.01
C THR A 102 1.39 4.76 -6.00
N SER A 103 1.03 5.73 -6.85
CA SER A 103 1.59 7.08 -6.79
C SER A 103 1.09 7.80 -5.53
N PRO A 104 1.91 8.66 -4.90
CA PRO A 104 1.48 9.40 -3.72
C PRO A 104 0.27 10.28 -4.03
N HIS A 105 -0.83 10.09 -3.29
CA HIS A 105 -2.03 10.93 -3.34
C HIS A 105 -2.75 10.89 -2.00
N THR A 106 -3.77 11.72 -1.86
CA THR A 106 -4.52 11.89 -0.62
C THR A 106 -5.83 11.13 -0.70
N HIS A 107 -6.27 10.57 0.42
CA HIS A 107 -7.55 9.87 0.52
C HIS A 107 -8.47 10.53 1.54
N PHE A 108 -9.77 10.33 1.36
CA PHE A 108 -10.80 10.61 2.35
C PHE A 108 -11.58 9.34 2.66
N VAL A 109 -11.76 9.06 3.95
CA VAL A 109 -12.52 7.90 4.45
C VAL A 109 -13.77 8.38 5.19
N CYS A 110 -14.93 7.95 4.74
CA CYS A 110 -16.17 8.26 5.42
C CYS A 110 -16.40 7.32 6.60
N ASN A 111 -16.45 7.87 7.83
CA ASN A 111 -16.72 7.10 9.05
C ASN A 111 -18.14 6.54 9.13
N CYS A 112 -19.07 7.05 8.32
CA CYS A 112 -20.47 6.62 8.33
C CYS A 112 -20.70 5.43 7.38
N CYS A 113 -20.34 5.57 6.09
CA CYS A 113 -20.60 4.54 5.08
C CYS A 113 -19.36 3.73 4.67
N GLY A 114 -18.18 4.05 5.20
CA GLY A 114 -16.94 3.34 4.88
C GLY A 114 -16.41 3.58 3.46
N ARG A 115 -16.97 4.54 2.72
CA ARG A 115 -16.48 4.90 1.38
C ARG A 115 -15.08 5.50 1.49
N VAL A 116 -14.18 5.07 0.61
CA VAL A 116 -12.85 5.65 0.42
C VAL A 116 -12.85 6.37 -0.92
N ILE A 117 -12.32 7.58 -0.94
CA ILE A 117 -12.34 8.49 -2.11
C ILE A 117 -10.95 9.08 -2.28
N ASP A 118 -10.45 9.11 -3.52
CA ASP A 118 -9.24 9.85 -3.86
C ASP A 118 -9.54 11.35 -3.83
N VAL A 119 -8.67 12.08 -3.17
CA VAL A 119 -8.69 13.55 -3.16
C VAL A 119 -7.62 14.03 -4.13
N ALA A 120 -8.03 14.84 -5.10
CA ALA A 120 -7.10 15.41 -6.04
C ALA A 120 -6.02 16.23 -5.29
N ASP A 121 -4.75 15.90 -5.56
CA ASP A 121 -3.61 16.67 -5.06
C ASP A 121 -3.20 17.66 -6.15
N ASP A 122 -3.04 18.93 -5.79
CA ASP A 122 -2.55 19.98 -6.71
C ASP A 122 -1.03 19.89 -6.92
N GLY A 123 -0.37 18.87 -6.34
CA GLY A 123 1.07 18.66 -6.42
C GLY A 123 1.88 19.63 -5.55
N SER A 124 1.22 20.49 -4.76
CA SER A 124 1.92 21.38 -3.84
C SER A 124 2.55 20.62 -2.69
N LYS A 125 3.78 20.99 -2.34
CA LYS A 125 4.41 20.43 -1.14
C LYS A 125 3.73 21.01 0.08
N SER A 126 3.22 20.16 0.97
CA SER A 126 2.66 20.62 2.23
C SER A 126 3.70 21.36 3.07
N SER A 127 3.24 22.25 3.95
CA SER A 127 4.10 23.01 4.86
C SER A 127 5.00 22.12 5.70
N GLU A 128 4.47 20.97 6.13
CA GLU A 128 5.22 19.97 6.91
C GLU A 128 6.33 19.32 6.07
N SER A 129 6.06 18.98 4.82
CA SER A 129 7.06 18.43 3.91
C SER A 129 8.18 19.43 3.66
N LEU A 130 7.86 20.69 3.45
CA LEU A 130 8.85 21.76 3.28
C LEU A 130 9.69 21.96 4.55
N ALA A 131 9.06 21.94 5.74
CA ALA A 131 9.75 22.07 7.00
C ALA A 131 10.76 20.93 7.24
N LEU A 132 10.42 19.69 6.83
CA LEU A 132 11.34 18.54 6.91
C LEU A 132 12.51 18.69 5.93
N LEU A 133 12.23 19.02 4.68
CA LEU A 133 13.26 19.24 3.65
C LEU A 133 14.23 20.36 4.05
N ASN A 134 13.73 21.46 4.61
CA ASN A 134 14.56 22.58 5.08
C ASN A 134 15.47 22.19 6.26
N LYS A 135 15.12 21.13 7.02
CA LYS A 135 15.97 20.56 8.06
C LYS A 135 16.95 19.50 7.54
N GLY A 136 17.00 19.27 6.22
CA GLY A 136 17.89 18.29 5.59
C GLY A 136 17.38 16.84 5.64
N PHE A 137 16.09 16.61 5.96
CA PHE A 137 15.53 15.26 5.89
C PHE A 137 15.18 14.88 4.45
N THR A 138 15.31 13.59 4.14
CA THR A 138 14.83 12.98 2.90
C THR A 138 13.47 12.33 3.17
N ILE A 139 12.44 12.65 2.37
CA ILE A 139 11.11 12.05 2.49
C ILE A 139 11.02 10.90 1.48
N GLU A 140 10.93 9.67 1.96
CA GLU A 140 10.80 8.48 1.12
C GLU A 140 9.34 8.17 0.76
N SER A 141 8.40 8.46 1.68
CA SER A 141 6.97 8.25 1.45
C SER A 141 6.13 9.24 2.26
N LYS A 142 4.92 9.50 1.76
CA LYS A 142 3.91 10.32 2.45
C LYS A 142 2.56 9.66 2.24
N LEU A 143 1.79 9.48 3.30
CA LEU A 143 0.40 9.04 3.25
C LEU A 143 -0.45 10.07 4.00
N VAL A 144 -1.48 10.58 3.33
CA VAL A 144 -2.45 11.53 3.92
C VAL A 144 -3.84 10.94 3.79
N ILE A 145 -4.52 10.78 4.91
CA ILE A 145 -5.89 10.27 4.96
C ILE A 145 -6.73 11.20 5.83
N TYR A 146 -7.80 11.73 5.26
CA TYR A 146 -8.81 12.48 6.01
C TYR A 146 -9.96 11.56 6.41
N TYR A 147 -10.44 11.70 7.64
CA TYR A 147 -11.59 10.98 8.16
C TYR A 147 -12.73 11.94 8.45
N GLY A 148 -13.96 11.59 8.06
CA GLY A 148 -15.12 12.45 8.28
C GLY A 148 -16.42 11.83 7.79
N LYS A 149 -17.38 12.64 7.43
CA LYS A 149 -18.64 12.23 6.77
C LYS A 149 -18.61 12.74 5.33
N CYS A 150 -18.94 11.88 4.37
CA CYS A 150 -19.11 12.30 2.98
C CYS A 150 -20.42 13.12 2.81
N SER A 151 -20.54 13.83 1.69
CA SER A 151 -21.71 14.66 1.37
C SER A 151 -23.04 13.91 1.50
N ASP A 152 -23.07 12.65 1.04
CA ASP A 152 -24.27 11.80 1.09
C ASP A 152 -24.67 11.47 2.53
N CYS A 153 -23.69 11.31 3.43
CA CYS A 153 -23.92 11.01 4.85
C CYS A 153 -24.08 12.25 5.73
N CYS A 154 -23.73 13.44 5.23
CA CYS A 154 -24.00 14.69 5.95
C CYS A 154 -25.45 15.16 5.77
N ASN A 155 -26.07 14.78 4.63
CA ASN A 155 -27.42 15.23 4.27
C ASN A 155 -28.52 14.24 4.70
N ASN A 156 -28.16 13.14 5.37
CA ASN A 156 -29.06 12.19 6.01
C ASN A 156 -28.83 12.18 7.53
#